data_baccf5a92fcef23ef617c9c414dc3f6b
#
_entry.id   baccf5a92fcef23ef617c9c414dc3f6b
#
_cell.length_a   1.000
_cell.length_b   1.000
_cell.length_c   1.000
_cell.angle_alpha   90.00
_cell.angle_beta   90.00
_cell.angle_gamma   90.00
#
_symmetry.space_group_name_H-M   'P 1'
#
loop_
_entity.id
_entity.type
_entity.pdbx_description
1 polymer ?
#
loop_
_entity_poly.entity_id
_entity_poly.type
_entity_poly.pdbx_seq_one_letter_code
_entity_poly.pdbx_strand_id
1 'polypeptide(L)'
;EAARRVRAEREAREEQRRKWEEEARLSQMAAEQARRLKAFKDNFVTEATAWQRYQEARAYLDHLKRHVPDSPEVLPAVSAAWLAQAEVSVEQLNPGAKRIQRLLNGYESPDWLAPFGESIVPSYPGCG
;
A
#
# COMPACT_ATOMS: atom_id res chain seq x y z
N GLU A 1 -48.99 30.03 -23.40
CA GLU A 1 -48.74 29.90 -21.96
C GLU A 1 -48.58 28.46 -21.52
N ALA A 2 -49.37 27.51 -21.99
CA ALA A 2 -49.19 26.09 -21.67
C ALA A 2 -47.84 25.55 -22.13
N ALA A 3 -47.37 26.00 -23.30
CA ALA A 3 -46.05 25.59 -23.83
C ALA A 3 -44.90 26.13 -22.98
N ARG A 4 -45.01 27.34 -22.45
CA ARG A 4 -44.01 27.95 -21.58
C ARG A 4 -43.94 27.22 -20.23
N ARG A 5 -45.10 26.83 -19.70
CA ARG A 5 -45.19 26.09 -18.42
C ARG A 5 -44.57 24.72 -18.55
N VAL A 6 -44.86 24.00 -19.62
CA VAL A 6 -44.30 22.68 -19.90
C VAL A 6 -42.77 22.75 -20.07
N ARG A 7 -42.31 23.80 -20.76
CA ARG A 7 -40.85 24.01 -20.97
C ARG A 7 -40.16 24.31 -19.65
N ALA A 8 -40.74 25.17 -18.82
CA ALA A 8 -40.18 25.50 -17.50
C ALA A 8 -40.11 24.28 -16.58
N GLU A 9 -41.17 23.46 -16.59
CA GLU A 9 -41.19 22.23 -15.81
C GLU A 9 -40.13 21.20 -16.28
N ARG A 10 -39.95 21.10 -17.59
CA ARG A 10 -38.95 20.22 -18.19
C ARG A 10 -37.54 20.66 -17.81
N GLU A 11 -37.26 21.96 -17.92
CA GLU A 11 -35.97 22.53 -17.55
C GLU A 11 -35.67 22.34 -16.07
N ALA A 12 -36.69 22.52 -15.21
CA ALA A 12 -36.54 22.30 -13.77
C ALA A 12 -36.24 20.84 -13.45
N ARG A 13 -36.90 19.90 -14.13
CA ARG A 13 -36.63 18.45 -13.93
C ARG A 13 -35.24 18.07 -14.42
N GLU A 14 -34.83 18.60 -15.57
CA GLU A 14 -33.49 18.33 -16.11
C GLU A 14 -32.40 18.89 -15.18
N GLU A 15 -32.61 20.07 -14.63
CA GLU A 15 -31.67 20.67 -13.69
C GLU A 15 -31.59 19.85 -12.40
N GLN A 16 -32.73 19.41 -11.90
CA GLN A 16 -32.76 18.56 -10.69
C GLN A 16 -32.08 17.23 -10.94
N ARG A 17 -32.29 16.63 -12.12
CA ARG A 17 -31.63 15.40 -12.51
C ARG A 17 -30.11 15.59 -12.57
N ARG A 18 -29.64 16.69 -13.14
CA ARG A 18 -28.20 17.01 -13.19
C ARG A 18 -27.61 17.18 -11.80
N LYS A 19 -28.33 17.82 -10.89
CA LYS A 19 -27.88 17.95 -9.50
C LYS A 19 -27.76 16.60 -8.81
N TRP A 20 -28.75 15.73 -9.00
CA TRP A 20 -28.71 14.39 -8.43
C TRP A 20 -27.59 13.55 -9.01
N GLU A 21 -27.37 13.61 -10.30
CA GLU A 21 -26.28 12.90 -10.98
C GLU A 21 -24.92 13.39 -10.46
N GLU A 22 -24.78 14.70 -10.29
CA GLU A 22 -23.56 15.29 -9.75
C GLU A 22 -23.32 14.90 -8.29
N GLU A 23 -24.35 14.92 -7.46
CA GLU A 23 -24.27 14.47 -6.07
C GLU A 23 -23.92 12.99 -5.99
N ALA A 24 -24.53 12.15 -6.83
CA ALA A 24 -24.23 10.74 -6.89
C ALA A 24 -22.79 10.51 -7.32
N ARG A 25 -22.31 11.26 -8.30
CA ARG A 25 -20.93 11.18 -8.78
C ARG A 25 -19.94 11.54 -7.68
N LEU A 26 -20.18 12.65 -6.98
CA LEU A 26 -19.33 13.09 -5.87
C LEU A 26 -19.33 12.07 -4.72
N SER A 27 -20.50 11.52 -4.42
CA SER A 27 -20.62 10.47 -3.39
C SER A 27 -19.84 9.22 -3.76
N GLN A 28 -19.89 8.79 -5.02
CA GLN A 28 -19.12 7.65 -5.50
C GLN A 28 -17.62 7.93 -5.45
N MET A 29 -17.20 9.14 -5.81
CA MET A 29 -15.80 9.55 -5.73
C MET A 29 -15.29 9.48 -4.30
N ALA A 30 -16.06 10.02 -3.36
CA ALA A 30 -15.71 10.01 -1.95
C ALA A 30 -15.63 8.59 -1.40
N ALA A 31 -16.58 7.72 -1.77
CA ALA A 31 -16.59 6.32 -1.35
C ALA A 31 -15.39 5.55 -1.92
N GLU A 32 -15.04 5.80 -3.18
CA GLU A 32 -13.89 5.19 -3.84
C GLU A 32 -12.58 5.62 -3.18
N GLN A 33 -12.45 6.90 -2.90
CA GLN A 33 -11.27 7.42 -2.21
C GLN A 33 -11.14 6.83 -0.81
N ALA A 34 -12.25 6.75 -0.06
CA ALA A 34 -12.26 6.15 1.26
C ALA A 34 -11.84 4.68 1.23
N ARG A 35 -12.32 3.94 0.21
CA ARG A 35 -11.96 2.53 0.02
C ARG A 35 -10.47 2.37 -0.29
N ARG A 36 -9.92 3.21 -1.16
CA ARG A 36 -8.49 3.18 -1.51
C ARG A 36 -7.62 3.54 -0.32
N LEU A 37 -8.03 4.54 0.46
CA LEU A 37 -7.32 4.91 1.67
C LEU A 37 -7.37 3.80 2.71
N LYS A 38 -8.51 3.12 2.86
CA LYS A 38 -8.63 1.98 3.76
C LYS A 38 -7.71 0.84 3.31
N ALA A 39 -7.70 0.54 2.02
CA ALA A 39 -6.82 -0.48 1.47
C ALA A 39 -5.33 -0.14 1.72
N PHE A 40 -4.97 1.11 1.55
CA PHE A 40 -3.62 1.58 1.86
C PHE A 40 -3.27 1.34 3.33
N LYS A 41 -4.16 1.72 4.24
CA LYS A 41 -3.94 1.54 5.69
C LYS A 41 -3.82 0.06 6.06
N ASP A 42 -4.69 -0.78 5.52
CA ASP A 42 -4.67 -2.22 5.78
C ASP A 42 -3.37 -2.85 5.26
N ASN A 43 -2.95 -2.47 4.07
CA ASN A 43 -1.70 -2.95 3.47
C ASN A 43 -0.48 -2.47 4.26
N PHE A 44 -0.51 -1.23 4.73
CA PHE A 44 0.56 -0.68 5.55
C PHE A 44 0.70 -1.44 6.86
N VAL A 45 -0.41 -1.73 7.53
CA VAL A 45 -0.42 -2.50 8.79
C VAL A 45 0.08 -3.92 8.55
N THR A 46 -0.33 -4.56 7.46
CA THR A 46 0.15 -5.89 7.09
C THR A 46 1.66 -5.89 6.87
N GLU A 47 2.17 -4.89 6.17
CA GLU A 47 3.60 -4.74 5.94
C GLU A 47 4.36 -4.48 7.24
N ALA A 48 3.83 -3.62 8.11
CA ALA A 48 4.43 -3.35 9.42
C ALA A 48 4.46 -4.60 10.30
N THR A 49 3.42 -5.43 10.25
CA THR A 49 3.38 -6.70 10.96
C THR A 49 4.42 -7.69 10.40
N ALA A 50 4.57 -7.74 9.09
CA ALA A 50 5.60 -8.56 8.45
C ALA A 50 7.00 -8.11 8.85
N TRP A 51 7.22 -6.81 8.95
CA TRP A 51 8.48 -6.25 9.45
C TRP A 51 8.77 -6.68 10.88
N GLN A 52 7.77 -6.65 11.74
CA GLN A 52 7.90 -7.09 13.13
C GLN A 52 8.28 -8.57 13.20
N ARG A 53 7.65 -9.42 12.40
CA ARG A 53 7.97 -10.86 12.31
C ARG A 53 9.39 -11.08 11.81
N TYR A 54 9.81 -10.29 10.83
CA TYR A 54 11.19 -10.34 10.34
C TYR A 54 12.18 -10.02 11.47
N GLN A 55 11.93 -8.96 12.23
CA GLN A 55 12.79 -8.57 13.33
C GLN A 55 12.88 -9.66 14.40
N GLU A 56 11.78 -10.29 14.72
CA GLU A 56 11.74 -11.40 15.69
C GLU A 56 12.53 -12.60 15.18
N ALA A 57 12.32 -12.99 13.93
CA ALA A 57 13.04 -14.10 13.31
C ALA A 57 14.54 -13.80 13.21
N ARG A 58 14.90 -12.57 12.86
CA ARG A 58 16.30 -12.14 12.79
C ARG A 58 16.96 -12.19 14.14
N ALA A 59 16.31 -11.69 15.17
CA ALA A 59 16.81 -11.69 16.54
C ALA A 59 17.04 -13.13 17.05
N TYR A 60 16.10 -14.03 16.73
CA TYR A 60 16.22 -15.43 17.11
C TYR A 60 17.41 -16.10 16.40
N LEU A 61 17.54 -15.89 15.10
CA LEU A 61 18.66 -16.46 14.34
C LEU A 61 20.01 -15.93 14.85
N ASP A 62 20.09 -14.64 15.15
CA ASP A 62 21.30 -14.03 15.70
C ASP A 62 21.62 -14.63 17.08
N HIS A 63 20.60 -14.92 17.88
CA HIS A 63 20.75 -15.59 19.16
C HIS A 63 21.36 -16.99 18.98
N LEU A 64 20.81 -17.76 18.03
CA LEU A 64 21.34 -19.10 17.75
C LEU A 64 22.80 -19.04 17.30
N LYS A 65 23.12 -18.12 16.40
CA LYS A 65 24.49 -17.95 15.88
C LYS A 65 25.49 -17.60 16.98
N ARG A 66 25.08 -16.86 17.99
CA ARG A 66 25.95 -16.48 19.10
C ARG A 66 26.29 -17.66 20.00
N HIS A 67 25.43 -18.68 20.05
CA HIS A 67 25.60 -19.84 20.92
C HIS A 67 26.08 -21.10 20.19
N VAL A 68 26.25 -21.03 18.88
CA VAL A 68 26.71 -22.12 18.05
C VAL A 68 28.09 -21.77 17.51
N PRO A 69 29.11 -22.60 17.73
CA PRO A 69 30.45 -22.33 17.21
C PRO A 69 30.46 -22.33 15.68
N ASP A 70 31.14 -21.35 15.10
CA ASP A 70 31.29 -21.23 13.65
C ASP A 70 32.53 -22.01 13.16
N SER A 71 32.80 -23.16 13.76
CA SER A 71 33.95 -23.98 13.42
C SER A 71 33.50 -25.26 12.70
N PRO A 72 34.03 -25.53 11.49
CA PRO A 72 33.69 -26.77 10.78
C PRO A 72 34.09 -28.04 11.54
N GLU A 73 34.99 -27.92 12.50
CA GLU A 73 35.43 -29.03 13.31
C GLU A 73 34.43 -29.38 14.41
N VAL A 74 33.68 -28.42 14.90
CA VAL A 74 32.76 -28.56 16.03
C VAL A 74 31.30 -28.62 15.56
N LEU A 75 30.95 -27.87 14.50
CA LEU A 75 29.59 -27.85 14.00
C LEU A 75 29.40 -28.88 12.89
N PRO A 76 28.48 -29.85 13.06
CA PRO A 76 28.17 -30.79 11.98
C PRO A 76 27.72 -30.08 10.70
N ALA A 77 28.05 -30.66 9.55
CA ALA A 77 27.73 -30.09 8.24
C ALA A 77 26.22 -29.86 8.05
N VAL A 78 25.38 -30.77 8.58
CA VAL A 78 23.92 -30.64 8.51
C VAL A 78 23.42 -29.40 9.29
N SER A 79 24.06 -29.12 10.41
CA SER A 79 23.75 -27.95 11.24
C SER A 79 24.16 -26.65 10.55
N ALA A 80 25.33 -26.63 9.93
CA ALA A 80 25.79 -25.48 9.14
C ALA A 80 24.85 -25.19 7.96
N ALA A 81 24.40 -26.25 7.28
CA ALA A 81 23.42 -26.10 6.19
C ALA A 81 22.07 -25.57 6.68
N TRP A 82 21.63 -26.02 7.84
CA TRP A 82 20.40 -25.53 8.46
C TRP A 82 20.49 -24.03 8.75
N LEU A 83 21.60 -23.61 9.35
CA LEU A 83 21.80 -22.17 9.65
C LEU A 83 21.89 -21.33 8.38
N ALA A 84 22.55 -21.82 7.34
CA ALA A 84 22.63 -21.11 6.06
C ALA A 84 21.25 -20.96 5.43
N GLN A 85 20.42 -22.00 5.48
CA GLN A 85 19.05 -21.92 4.95
C GLN A 85 18.18 -21.00 5.79
N ALA A 86 18.35 -21.00 7.11
CA ALA A 86 17.65 -20.08 7.99
C ALA A 86 17.99 -18.62 7.66
N GLU A 87 19.27 -18.34 7.39
CA GLU A 87 19.71 -16.99 7.00
C GLU A 87 19.01 -16.52 5.72
N VAL A 88 18.98 -17.35 4.70
CA VAL A 88 18.29 -17.04 3.44
C VAL A 88 16.80 -16.82 3.68
N SER A 89 16.18 -17.69 4.47
CA SER A 89 14.73 -17.64 4.75
C SER A 89 14.35 -16.38 5.53
N VAL A 90 15.17 -16.00 6.52
CA VAL A 90 14.94 -14.78 7.30
C VAL A 90 15.02 -13.54 6.40
N GLU A 91 16.03 -13.45 5.54
CA GLU A 91 16.17 -12.30 4.65
C GLU A 91 15.00 -12.19 3.66
N GLN A 92 14.42 -13.31 3.25
CA GLN A 92 13.24 -13.32 2.39
C GLN A 92 11.98 -12.76 3.10
N LEU A 93 11.95 -12.75 4.42
CA LEU A 93 10.84 -12.20 5.20
C LEU A 93 10.90 -10.68 5.31
N ASN A 94 12.00 -10.05 4.93
CA ASN A 94 12.19 -8.61 5.06
C ASN A 94 11.34 -7.84 4.04
N PRO A 95 10.23 -7.18 4.46
CA PRO A 95 9.42 -6.41 3.54
C PRO A 95 9.99 -5.02 3.26
N GLY A 96 10.89 -4.55 4.12
CA GLY A 96 11.37 -3.17 4.08
C GLY A 96 12.32 -2.87 2.94
N ALA A 97 13.15 -3.84 2.54
CA ALA A 97 14.17 -3.63 1.52
C ALA A 97 13.55 -3.20 0.18
N LYS A 98 12.53 -3.91 -0.28
CA LYS A 98 11.81 -3.56 -1.51
C LYS A 98 11.04 -2.25 -1.39
N ARG A 99 10.41 -2.02 -0.24
CA ARG A 99 9.65 -0.80 0.00
C ARG A 99 10.56 0.42 -0.02
N ILE A 100 11.70 0.35 0.65
CA ILE A 100 12.69 1.44 0.66
C ILE A 100 13.14 1.76 -0.77
N GLN A 101 13.45 0.74 -1.56
CA GLN A 101 13.87 0.91 -2.93
C GLN A 101 12.78 1.57 -3.78
N ARG A 102 11.52 1.15 -3.63
CA ARG A 102 10.39 1.74 -4.34
C ARG A 102 10.18 3.20 -3.96
N LEU A 103 10.30 3.52 -2.67
CA LEU A 103 10.19 4.91 -2.20
C LEU A 103 11.28 5.79 -2.77
N LEU A 104 12.53 5.31 -2.76
CA LEU A 104 13.66 6.06 -3.31
C LEU A 104 13.54 6.27 -4.82
N ASN A 105 12.93 5.34 -5.53
CA ASN A 105 12.74 5.42 -6.98
C ASN A 105 11.42 6.11 -7.39
N GLY A 106 10.58 6.47 -6.43
CA GLY A 106 9.32 7.15 -6.71
C GLY A 106 8.27 6.25 -7.37
N TYR A 107 8.31 4.95 -7.16
CA TYR A 107 7.37 4.00 -7.79
C TYR A 107 6.07 3.82 -7.02
N GLU A 108 5.90 4.50 -5.90
CA GLU A 108 4.65 4.40 -5.15
C GLU A 108 3.57 5.27 -5.80
N SER A 109 2.39 4.69 -5.97
CA SER A 109 1.26 5.39 -6.58
C SER A 109 0.36 5.98 -5.50
N PRO A 110 0.14 7.29 -5.48
CA PRO A 110 -0.73 7.94 -4.51
C PRO A 110 -2.21 7.91 -4.95
N ASP A 111 -2.69 6.77 -5.42
CA ASP A 111 -4.05 6.62 -5.94
C ASP A 111 -5.16 6.86 -4.91
N TRP A 112 -4.81 6.80 -3.60
CA TRP A 112 -5.75 7.17 -2.53
C TRP A 112 -5.99 8.67 -2.44
N LEU A 113 -5.11 9.50 -3.03
CA LEU A 113 -5.22 10.96 -3.01
C LEU A 113 -6.12 11.48 -4.13
N ALA A 114 -6.15 10.79 -5.26
CA ALA A 114 -6.82 11.25 -6.47
C ALA A 114 -7.70 10.15 -7.03
N PRO A 115 -8.99 10.15 -6.70
CA PRO A 115 -9.91 9.22 -7.31
C PRO A 115 -10.07 9.54 -8.80
N PHE A 116 -10.35 8.51 -9.61
CA PHE A 116 -10.65 8.62 -11.05
C PHE A 116 -9.51 9.16 -11.91
N GLY A 117 -8.27 8.95 -11.50
CA GLY A 117 -7.12 9.23 -12.34
C GLY A 117 -6.76 10.70 -12.49
N GLU A 118 -7.39 11.58 -11.74
CA GLU A 118 -6.94 12.96 -11.68
C GLU A 118 -5.55 13.01 -11.04
N SER A 119 -4.62 13.52 -11.80
CA SER A 119 -3.25 13.65 -11.34
C SER A 119 -3.14 14.82 -10.37
N ILE A 120 -3.38 14.54 -9.09
CA ILE A 120 -3.00 15.46 -8.02
C ILE A 120 -1.63 15.04 -7.50
N VAL A 121 -0.76 14.56 -8.36
CA VAL A 121 0.60 14.27 -7.94
C VAL A 121 1.31 15.62 -7.82
N PRO A 122 1.60 16.08 -6.58
CA PRO A 122 2.44 17.26 -6.48
C PRO A 122 3.78 16.90 -7.12
N SER A 123 4.23 17.74 -8.03
CA SER A 123 5.58 17.61 -8.52
C SER A 123 6.49 17.76 -7.31
N TYR A 124 7.11 16.65 -6.91
CA TYR A 124 8.06 16.69 -5.83
C TYR A 124 9.26 17.50 -6.26
N PRO A 125 9.58 18.60 -5.56
CA PRO A 125 10.82 19.32 -5.87
C PRO A 125 11.97 18.37 -5.57
N GLY A 126 12.77 18.06 -6.56
CA GLY A 126 13.89 17.15 -6.44
C GLY A 126 13.79 15.87 -7.25
N CYS A 127 12.61 15.53 -7.78
CA CYS A 127 12.48 14.53 -8.84
C CYS A 127 12.58 15.25 -10.19
N GLY A 128 13.76 15.69 -10.49
CA GLY A 128 14.07 16.21 -11.82
C GLY A 128 14.48 15.10 -12.73
#